data_941f04dc26a0581f6e39e40708b57ee8
#
_entry.id   941f04dc26a0581f6e39e40708b57ee8
#
_cell.length_a   1.000
_cell.length_b   1.000
_cell.length_c   1.000
_cell.angle_alpha   90.00
_cell.angle_beta   90.00
_cell.angle_gamma   90.00
#
_symmetry.space_group_name_H-M   'P 1'
#
loop_
_entity.id
_entity.type
_entity.pdbx_description
1 polymer ?
#
loop_
_entity_poly.entity_id
_entity_poly.type
_entity_poly.pdbx_seq_one_letter_code
_entity_poly.pdbx_strand_id
1 'polypeptide(L)'
;MKSRLLLLLVLSTLITANIFAGGFQLNIRGAKAVAMGGAFTAIADDPSAVYWNAAGLSFLQGTNIMLSSHLVAPQTSFRGVSPQVDRFRSENRVFFPTHLFASHTINDQWSVGLGFTQPFGLGTTWDEDWPGKYLAIETGLTTYVVSPVVSFKPFKTLSVSAGFLYGFATVKITRKSPLSSLFADDAFVELEGSDKFAYGFNAGLMFRPTDFISIGATYSSEMEYEFEGTATTIAPSQFASQVPSGNITATLTTPQNIAAGIAVDITKELKLSAEYQYIGWSSYDTLAVDFEDENFDDIASPRLYNNSYILRFGAYYRLNEQVGLMGGFYFDNMPVDPENLNPSLADSDRLGFSAGIDAQIFEKLKIVGSYLFISAKELTVDNSNQVYTPGGSKFNGTYNSIANIFSLSFIYSL
;
A
#
# COMPACT_ATOMS: atom_id res chain seq x y z
N MET A 1 18.11 29.69 15.48
CA MET A 1 16.75 30.00 15.05
C MET A 1 16.66 30.55 13.63
N LYS A 2 17.40 31.60 13.24
CA LYS A 2 17.29 32.23 11.90
C LYS A 2 17.61 31.26 10.74
N SER A 3 18.62 30.37 10.86
CA SER A 3 18.97 29.36 9.84
C SER A 3 17.92 28.25 9.68
N ARG A 4 17.21 27.90 10.75
CA ARG A 4 16.13 26.89 10.74
C ARG A 4 14.86 27.44 10.08
N LEU A 5 14.58 28.75 10.25
CA LEU A 5 13.48 29.45 9.57
C LEU A 5 13.72 29.60 8.06
N LEU A 6 14.97 29.82 7.65
CA LEU A 6 15.34 29.93 6.24
C LEU A 6 15.16 28.58 5.50
N LEU A 7 15.43 27.46 6.15
CA LEU A 7 15.21 26.11 5.59
C LEU A 7 13.71 25.84 5.36
N LEU A 8 12.85 26.27 6.27
CA LEU A 8 11.39 26.17 6.13
C LEU A 8 10.84 27.02 4.97
N LEU A 9 11.43 28.19 4.71
CA LEU A 9 11.05 29.05 3.59
C LEU A 9 11.46 28.44 2.23
N VAL A 10 12.59 27.75 2.16
CA VAL A 10 13.03 27.04 0.94
C VAL A 10 12.17 25.82 0.66
N LEU A 11 11.70 25.09 1.69
CA LEU A 11 10.77 23.96 1.50
C LEU A 11 9.39 24.43 0.99
N SER A 12 8.94 25.64 1.31
CA SER A 12 7.61 26.14 0.93
C SER A 12 7.49 26.57 -0.54
N THR A 13 8.60 26.73 -1.27
CA THR A 13 8.63 27.21 -2.67
C THR A 13 8.60 26.09 -3.73
N LEU A 14 8.58 24.80 -3.32
CA LEU A 14 8.67 23.66 -4.24
C LEU A 14 7.33 23.01 -4.60
N ILE A 15 6.18 23.60 -4.22
CA ILE A 15 4.88 22.93 -4.42
C ILE A 15 4.11 23.58 -5.57
N THR A 16 4.42 23.18 -6.81
CA THR A 16 3.46 23.22 -7.92
C THR A 16 3.49 21.84 -8.61
N ALA A 17 2.82 20.86 -8.02
CA ALA A 17 2.67 19.53 -8.61
C ALA A 17 1.19 19.25 -8.89
N ASN A 18 0.92 18.72 -10.09
CA ASN A 18 -0.38 18.13 -10.42
C ASN A 18 -0.65 16.92 -9.54
N ILE A 19 -1.89 16.73 -9.16
CA ILE A 19 -2.34 15.93 -8.01
C ILE A 19 -2.87 14.55 -8.47
N PHE A 20 -2.27 13.41 -8.10
CA PHE A 20 -2.59 12.04 -8.53
C PHE A 20 -2.29 10.90 -7.49
N ALA A 21 -2.91 9.71 -7.41
CA ALA A 21 -2.89 8.69 -6.30
C ALA A 21 -2.42 7.23 -6.62
N GLY A 22 -2.14 6.33 -5.66
CA GLY A 22 -1.18 5.25 -5.69
C GLY A 22 -1.51 3.75 -5.55
N GLY A 23 -2.40 3.14 -6.35
CA GLY A 23 -2.53 1.69 -6.50
C GLY A 23 -2.97 0.92 -5.25
N PHE A 24 -2.55 -0.38 -5.14
CA PHE A 24 -2.89 -1.28 -4.03
C PHE A 24 -1.77 -1.46 -2.98
N GLN A 25 -0.80 -0.54 -2.94
CA GLN A 25 0.23 -0.53 -1.90
C GLN A 25 -0.38 -0.05 -0.57
N LEU A 26 -0.12 -0.81 0.50
CA LEU A 26 -0.52 -0.45 1.86
C LEU A 26 0.62 0.32 2.55
N ASN A 27 0.44 1.61 2.80
CA ASN A 27 1.44 2.47 3.45
C ASN A 27 1.19 2.65 4.96
N ILE A 28 0.86 1.56 5.68
CA ILE A 28 0.37 1.57 7.07
C ILE A 28 1.17 0.64 7.99
N ARG A 29 2.49 0.80 8.10
CA ARG A 29 3.33 -0.03 8.97
C ARG A 29 3.86 0.77 10.14
N GLY A 30 3.47 0.32 11.37
CA GLY A 30 3.80 1.03 12.60
C GLY A 30 2.91 2.26 12.84
N ALA A 31 2.24 2.31 14.00
CA ALA A 31 1.29 3.37 14.31
C ALA A 31 1.96 4.77 14.36
N LYS A 32 3.24 4.85 14.75
CA LYS A 32 4.01 6.12 14.74
C LYS A 32 4.20 6.65 13.33
N ALA A 33 4.64 5.82 12.40
CA ALA A 33 4.80 6.22 11.00
C ALA A 33 3.45 6.63 10.38
N VAL A 34 2.37 5.85 10.64
CA VAL A 34 1.01 6.19 10.19
C VAL A 34 0.58 7.55 10.74
N ALA A 35 0.81 7.82 12.04
CA ALA A 35 0.47 9.09 12.68
C ALA A 35 1.20 10.30 12.06
N MET A 36 2.38 10.06 11.49
CA MET A 36 3.21 11.08 10.84
C MET A 36 3.01 11.12 9.30
N GLY A 37 1.87 10.62 8.79
CA GLY A 37 1.58 10.59 7.36
C GLY A 37 2.51 9.69 6.55
N GLY A 38 3.28 8.81 7.19
CA GLY A 38 4.30 7.97 6.56
C GLY A 38 5.62 8.70 6.23
N ALA A 39 5.83 9.95 6.64
CA ALA A 39 7.09 10.68 6.47
C ALA A 39 8.15 10.17 7.47
N PHE A 40 8.60 8.93 7.29
CA PHE A 40 9.36 8.19 8.30
C PHE A 40 10.75 7.71 7.87
N THR A 41 11.08 7.76 6.57
CA THR A 41 12.38 7.30 6.01
C THR A 41 13.59 7.99 6.64
N ALA A 42 13.49 9.28 7.01
CA ALA A 42 14.57 10.02 7.68
C ALA A 42 14.49 9.96 9.22
N ILE A 43 13.41 9.40 9.79
CA ILE A 43 13.22 9.24 11.24
C ILE A 43 13.62 7.84 11.65
N ALA A 44 12.89 6.82 11.20
CA ALA A 44 13.12 5.37 11.35
C ALA A 44 13.71 5.02 12.75
N ASP A 45 13.02 5.49 13.83
CA ASP A 45 13.48 5.46 15.20
C ASP A 45 12.71 4.47 16.10
N ASP A 46 12.06 3.47 15.47
CA ASP A 46 11.43 2.32 16.11
C ASP A 46 11.66 1.03 15.28
N PRO A 47 11.27 -0.16 15.75
CA PRO A 47 11.52 -1.41 15.02
C PRO A 47 10.89 -1.50 13.62
N SER A 48 9.86 -0.70 13.28
CA SER A 48 9.31 -0.63 11.93
C SER A 48 10.30 -0.02 10.91
N ALA A 49 11.43 0.50 11.38
CA ALA A 49 12.58 0.88 10.55
C ALA A 49 13.03 -0.26 9.61
N VAL A 50 12.85 -1.52 9.99
CA VAL A 50 13.08 -2.70 9.10
C VAL A 50 12.41 -2.50 7.75
N TYR A 51 11.24 -1.90 7.72
CA TYR A 51 10.50 -1.59 6.50
C TYR A 51 10.83 -0.18 5.96
N TRP A 52 10.72 0.86 6.81
CA TRP A 52 10.79 2.25 6.36
C TRP A 52 12.20 2.68 5.95
N ASN A 53 13.22 2.32 6.73
CA ASN A 53 14.63 2.52 6.45
C ASN A 53 15.47 1.73 7.45
N ALA A 54 15.92 0.55 7.07
CA ALA A 54 16.66 -0.32 7.98
C ALA A 54 18.01 0.27 8.45
N ALA A 55 18.55 1.29 7.75
CA ALA A 55 19.72 2.03 8.24
C ALA A 55 19.44 2.75 9.57
N GLY A 56 18.18 3.05 9.89
CA GLY A 56 17.75 3.60 11.19
C GLY A 56 18.02 2.69 12.38
N LEU A 57 18.04 1.36 12.17
CA LEU A 57 18.28 0.36 13.23
C LEU A 57 19.61 0.56 13.94
N SER A 58 20.64 1.06 13.24
CA SER A 58 21.96 1.34 13.85
C SER A 58 21.96 2.49 14.86
N PHE A 59 20.83 3.22 14.98
CA PHE A 59 20.63 4.28 15.96
C PHE A 59 19.68 3.86 17.09
N LEU A 60 19.09 2.66 17.01
CA LEU A 60 18.38 2.04 18.12
C LEU A 60 19.38 1.38 19.09
N GLN A 61 18.91 1.07 20.28
CA GLN A 61 19.73 0.39 21.29
C GLN A 61 19.03 -0.88 21.78
N GLY A 62 19.83 -1.89 22.16
CA GLY A 62 19.35 -3.12 22.74
C GLY A 62 18.54 -3.98 21.76
N THR A 63 17.63 -4.77 22.32
CA THR A 63 16.68 -5.60 21.57
C THR A 63 15.29 -5.00 21.71
N ASN A 64 14.63 -4.79 20.58
CA ASN A 64 13.27 -4.24 20.57
C ASN A 64 12.37 -5.15 19.74
N ILE A 65 11.16 -5.38 20.23
CA ILE A 65 10.11 -6.14 19.54
C ILE A 65 8.89 -5.23 19.41
N MET A 66 8.28 -5.22 18.24
CA MET A 66 7.10 -4.41 17.98
C MET A 66 6.03 -5.24 17.29
N LEU A 67 4.83 -5.24 17.87
CA LEU A 67 3.60 -5.71 17.25
C LEU A 67 2.77 -4.50 16.84
N SER A 68 2.34 -4.45 15.59
CA SER A 68 1.47 -3.38 15.08
C SER A 68 0.29 -3.96 14.32
N SER A 69 -0.93 -3.57 14.68
CA SER A 69 -2.15 -3.98 13.99
C SER A 69 -2.94 -2.75 13.56
N HIS A 70 -3.60 -2.87 12.41
CA HIS A 70 -4.35 -1.78 11.79
C HIS A 70 -5.76 -2.26 11.48
N LEU A 71 -6.78 -1.49 11.86
CA LEU A 71 -8.15 -1.69 11.45
C LEU A 71 -8.38 -0.79 10.23
N VAL A 72 -8.58 -1.39 9.06
CA VAL A 72 -8.76 -0.67 7.77
C VAL A 72 -10.20 -0.84 7.31
N ALA A 73 -10.95 0.26 7.25
CA ALA A 73 -12.35 0.30 6.84
C ALA A 73 -12.53 1.16 5.57
N PRO A 74 -12.29 0.59 4.36
CA PRO A 74 -12.52 1.28 3.10
C PRO A 74 -14.01 1.30 2.75
N GLN A 75 -14.41 2.34 2.00
CA GLN A 75 -15.74 2.47 1.41
C GLN A 75 -15.61 3.03 0.01
N THR A 76 -16.12 2.31 -0.97
CA THR A 76 -16.11 2.72 -2.38
C THR A 76 -17.53 2.79 -2.91
N SER A 77 -17.81 3.77 -3.76
CA SER A 77 -19.10 3.89 -4.44
C SER A 77 -18.91 4.20 -5.92
N PHE A 78 -19.87 3.75 -6.70
CA PHE A 78 -19.99 3.99 -8.13
C PHE A 78 -21.38 4.52 -8.48
N ARG A 79 -21.44 5.43 -9.44
CA ARG A 79 -22.68 5.93 -10.06
C ARG A 79 -22.46 6.00 -11.57
N GLY A 80 -23.32 5.38 -12.34
CA GLY A 80 -23.28 5.45 -13.80
C GLY A 80 -23.51 6.87 -14.34
N VAL A 81 -23.38 7.03 -15.65
CA VAL A 81 -23.65 8.31 -16.31
C VAL A 81 -25.15 8.61 -16.35
N SER A 82 -25.49 9.91 -16.42
CA SER A 82 -26.88 10.35 -16.57
C SER A 82 -27.57 9.63 -17.75
N PRO A 83 -28.82 9.16 -17.62
CA PRO A 83 -29.79 9.47 -16.53
C PRO A 83 -29.73 8.55 -15.31
N GLN A 84 -28.76 7.64 -15.19
CA GLN A 84 -28.63 6.76 -14.03
C GLN A 84 -28.27 7.57 -12.77
N VAL A 85 -29.13 7.50 -11.76
CA VAL A 85 -28.95 8.23 -10.50
C VAL A 85 -28.61 7.31 -9.34
N ASP A 86 -28.73 6.00 -9.50
CA ASP A 86 -28.46 5.01 -8.46
C ASP A 86 -26.96 4.98 -8.12
N ARG A 87 -26.68 4.92 -6.83
CA ARG A 87 -25.35 4.80 -6.30
C ARG A 87 -25.14 3.39 -5.75
N PHE A 88 -24.26 2.66 -6.34
CA PHE A 88 -23.80 1.35 -5.89
C PHE A 88 -22.64 1.53 -4.91
N ARG A 89 -22.60 0.72 -3.86
CA ARG A 89 -21.53 0.76 -2.85
C ARG A 89 -20.91 -0.62 -2.72
N SER A 90 -19.60 -0.64 -2.54
CA SER A 90 -18.93 -1.86 -2.12
C SER A 90 -19.39 -2.27 -0.72
N GLU A 91 -19.27 -3.53 -0.39
CA GLU A 91 -19.54 -4.03 0.96
C GLU A 91 -18.64 -3.34 1.98
N ASN A 92 -19.19 -3.12 3.18
CA ASN A 92 -18.42 -2.58 4.30
C ASN A 92 -17.60 -3.70 4.95
N ARG A 93 -16.45 -4.02 4.35
CA ARG A 93 -15.49 -4.96 4.92
C ARG A 93 -14.46 -4.22 5.78
N VAL A 94 -14.00 -4.88 6.83
CA VAL A 94 -12.92 -4.39 7.70
C VAL A 94 -11.76 -5.36 7.61
N PHE A 95 -10.55 -4.84 7.38
CA PHE A 95 -9.33 -5.62 7.28
C PHE A 95 -8.41 -5.34 8.46
N PHE A 96 -7.62 -6.34 8.87
CA PHE A 96 -6.73 -6.27 10.02
C PHE A 96 -5.27 -6.61 9.63
N PRO A 97 -4.61 -5.84 8.74
CA PRO A 97 -3.20 -6.06 8.48
C PRO A 97 -2.40 -5.91 9.76
N THR A 98 -1.64 -6.97 10.08
CA THR A 98 -0.86 -7.06 11.31
C THR A 98 0.60 -7.31 10.97
N HIS A 99 1.49 -6.54 11.59
CA HIS A 99 2.92 -6.53 11.32
C HIS A 99 3.70 -6.83 12.58
N LEU A 100 4.79 -7.57 12.44
CA LEU A 100 5.71 -7.88 13.52
C LEU A 100 7.13 -7.45 13.14
N PHE A 101 7.82 -6.78 14.04
CA PHE A 101 9.19 -6.34 13.86
C PHE A 101 10.03 -6.69 15.06
N ALA A 102 11.27 -7.08 14.80
CA ALA A 102 12.29 -7.24 15.82
C ALA A 102 13.57 -6.56 15.35
N SER A 103 14.30 -5.94 16.28
CA SER A 103 15.61 -5.35 16.04
C SER A 103 16.55 -5.66 17.17
N HIS A 104 17.83 -5.83 16.87
CA HIS A 104 18.88 -6.06 17.86
C HIS A 104 20.17 -5.32 17.46
N THR A 105 20.70 -4.56 18.41
CA THR A 105 22.00 -3.90 18.26
C THR A 105 23.09 -4.87 18.73
N ILE A 106 23.91 -5.37 17.79
CA ILE A 106 25.00 -6.32 18.07
C ILE A 106 26.17 -5.58 18.75
N ASN A 107 26.51 -4.40 18.21
CA ASN A 107 27.53 -3.51 18.75
C ASN A 107 27.33 -2.08 18.18
N ASP A 108 28.26 -1.17 18.46
CA ASP A 108 28.16 0.23 18.04
C ASP A 108 28.06 0.46 16.50
N GLN A 109 28.43 -0.55 15.69
CA GLN A 109 28.46 -0.45 14.23
C GLN A 109 27.41 -1.34 13.56
N TRP A 110 27.04 -2.48 14.15
CA TRP A 110 26.19 -3.48 13.52
C TRP A 110 24.88 -3.68 14.26
N SER A 111 23.81 -3.64 13.49
CA SER A 111 22.47 -4.00 13.95
C SER A 111 21.79 -4.90 12.95
N VAL A 112 20.88 -5.73 13.43
CA VAL A 112 20.06 -6.62 12.61
C VAL A 112 18.59 -6.40 12.89
N GLY A 113 17.74 -6.74 11.93
CA GLY A 113 16.30 -6.69 12.09
C GLY A 113 15.60 -7.78 11.33
N LEU A 114 14.39 -8.07 11.75
CA LEU A 114 13.46 -8.98 11.08
C LEU A 114 12.07 -8.35 11.06
N GLY A 115 11.45 -8.31 9.89
CA GLY A 115 10.08 -7.84 9.71
C GLY A 115 9.18 -8.91 9.13
N PHE A 116 7.93 -8.96 9.58
CA PHE A 116 6.81 -9.64 8.92
C PHE A 116 5.75 -8.60 8.59
N THR A 117 5.47 -8.41 7.31
CA THR A 117 4.61 -7.31 6.84
C THR A 117 3.65 -7.74 5.73
N GLN A 118 2.62 -6.95 5.51
CA GLN A 118 1.67 -7.04 4.40
C GLN A 118 1.82 -5.79 3.51
N PRO A 119 2.75 -5.79 2.53
CA PRO A 119 3.06 -4.58 1.75
C PRO A 119 2.01 -4.20 0.72
N PHE A 120 1.30 -5.17 0.18
CA PHE A 120 0.26 -4.96 -0.81
C PHE A 120 -1.01 -5.69 -0.39
N GLY A 121 -2.15 -5.09 -0.70
CA GLY A 121 -3.44 -5.68 -0.38
C GLY A 121 -4.58 -4.99 -1.12
N LEU A 122 -5.54 -5.78 -1.53
CA LEU A 122 -6.76 -5.34 -2.18
C LEU A 122 -7.91 -6.15 -1.62
N GLY A 123 -9.03 -5.49 -1.35
CA GLY A 123 -10.23 -6.14 -0.89
C GLY A 123 -11.45 -5.31 -1.28
N THR A 124 -12.00 -5.56 -2.45
CA THR A 124 -13.21 -4.91 -2.96
C THR A 124 -14.27 -5.96 -3.21
N THR A 125 -15.48 -5.74 -2.74
CA THR A 125 -16.64 -6.61 -2.99
C THR A 125 -17.84 -5.76 -3.35
N TRP A 126 -18.45 -6.04 -4.46
CA TRP A 126 -19.68 -5.44 -4.94
C TRP A 126 -20.83 -6.44 -4.85
N ASP A 127 -22.05 -5.95 -4.91
CA ASP A 127 -23.24 -6.80 -5.06
C ASP A 127 -23.15 -7.63 -6.36
N GLU A 128 -23.59 -8.89 -6.33
CA GLU A 128 -23.50 -9.79 -7.49
C GLU A 128 -24.29 -9.30 -8.73
N ASP A 129 -25.28 -8.44 -8.51
CA ASP A 129 -26.12 -7.90 -9.60
C ASP A 129 -25.87 -6.42 -9.92
N TRP A 130 -24.79 -5.83 -9.34
CA TRP A 130 -24.43 -4.47 -9.66
C TRP A 130 -24.02 -4.30 -11.15
N PRO A 131 -24.11 -3.10 -11.75
CA PRO A 131 -23.87 -2.90 -13.20
C PRO A 131 -22.50 -3.36 -13.70
N GLY A 132 -21.46 -3.35 -12.84
CA GLY A 132 -20.10 -3.76 -13.21
C GLY A 132 -19.78 -5.24 -12.94
N LYS A 133 -20.77 -6.10 -12.71
CA LYS A 133 -20.59 -7.52 -12.35
C LYS A 133 -19.78 -8.33 -13.37
N TYR A 134 -19.69 -7.90 -14.62
CA TYR A 134 -18.87 -8.56 -15.65
C TYR A 134 -17.38 -8.13 -15.60
N LEU A 135 -17.06 -7.07 -14.85
CA LEU A 135 -15.70 -6.60 -14.63
C LEU A 135 -15.15 -7.07 -13.30
N ALA A 136 -15.94 -6.90 -12.22
CA ALA A 136 -15.57 -7.33 -10.87
C ALA A 136 -16.80 -7.49 -9.96
N ILE A 137 -16.82 -8.55 -9.17
CA ILE A 137 -17.70 -8.75 -8.01
C ILE A 137 -16.83 -8.73 -6.76
N GLU A 138 -15.90 -9.68 -6.62
CA GLU A 138 -14.92 -9.69 -5.55
C GLU A 138 -13.51 -9.64 -6.15
N THR A 139 -12.65 -8.83 -5.57
CA THR A 139 -11.22 -8.84 -5.87
C THR A 139 -10.47 -8.76 -4.56
N GLY A 140 -9.76 -9.83 -4.24
CA GLY A 140 -8.93 -9.95 -3.05
C GLY A 140 -7.48 -10.24 -3.44
N LEU A 141 -6.55 -9.51 -2.87
CA LEU A 141 -5.11 -9.77 -2.92
C LEU A 141 -4.55 -9.59 -1.51
N THR A 142 -3.80 -10.55 -1.04
CA THR A 142 -3.07 -10.41 0.22
C THR A 142 -1.64 -10.89 0.01
N THR A 143 -0.69 -10.01 0.29
CA THR A 143 0.74 -10.35 0.24
C THR A 143 1.32 -10.37 1.63
N TYR A 144 2.27 -11.24 1.86
CA TYR A 144 3.07 -11.31 3.09
C TYR A 144 4.54 -11.28 2.71
N VAL A 145 5.33 -10.51 3.47
CA VAL A 145 6.77 -10.42 3.25
C VAL A 145 7.52 -10.56 4.57
N VAL A 146 8.48 -11.48 4.59
CA VAL A 146 9.48 -11.62 5.64
C VAL A 146 10.74 -10.90 5.20
N SER A 147 11.26 -10.00 6.04
CA SER A 147 12.38 -9.12 5.69
C SER A 147 13.50 -9.20 6.75
N PRO A 148 14.45 -10.13 6.64
CA PRO A 148 15.71 -10.03 7.37
C PRO A 148 16.55 -8.88 6.81
N VAL A 149 17.10 -8.04 7.70
CA VAL A 149 17.91 -6.89 7.33
C VAL A 149 19.16 -6.78 8.20
N VAL A 150 20.21 -6.20 7.63
CA VAL A 150 21.41 -5.81 8.36
C VAL A 150 21.67 -4.33 8.15
N SER A 151 22.10 -3.66 9.21
CA SER A 151 22.47 -2.24 9.19
C SER A 151 23.90 -2.08 9.70
N PHE A 152 24.68 -1.25 9.01
CA PHE A 152 26.07 -0.95 9.32
C PHE A 152 26.29 0.55 9.43
N LYS A 153 26.86 0.98 10.55
CA LYS A 153 27.18 2.38 10.88
C LYS A 153 28.69 2.59 10.91
N PRO A 154 29.32 2.85 9.73
CA PRO A 154 30.78 3.08 9.65
C PRO A 154 31.22 4.34 10.41
N PHE A 155 30.35 5.35 10.50
CA PHE A 155 30.60 6.61 11.20
C PHE A 155 29.41 6.96 12.09
N LYS A 156 29.60 7.76 13.12
CA LYS A 156 28.51 8.20 14.02
C LYS A 156 27.37 8.90 13.31
N THR A 157 27.67 9.51 12.13
CA THR A 157 26.73 10.30 11.35
C THR A 157 26.14 9.54 10.16
N LEU A 158 26.65 8.36 9.80
CA LEU A 158 26.25 7.63 8.56
C LEU A 158 25.95 6.17 8.90
N SER A 159 24.82 5.68 8.43
CA SER A 159 24.47 4.26 8.42
C SER A 159 23.95 3.85 7.06
N VAL A 160 24.22 2.61 6.67
CA VAL A 160 23.70 1.95 5.47
C VAL A 160 23.08 0.62 5.85
N SER A 161 22.17 0.12 5.04
CA SER A 161 21.53 -1.17 5.27
C SER A 161 21.26 -1.92 3.98
N ALA A 162 21.15 -3.24 4.12
CA ALA A 162 20.66 -4.13 3.08
C ALA A 162 19.75 -5.19 3.71
N GLY A 163 18.76 -5.66 2.95
CA GLY A 163 17.84 -6.69 3.36
C GLY A 163 17.38 -7.55 2.20
N PHE A 164 16.99 -8.75 2.53
CA PHE A 164 16.34 -9.69 1.64
C PHE A 164 14.83 -9.66 1.88
N LEU A 165 14.04 -9.78 0.83
CA LEU A 165 12.59 -9.86 0.88
C LEU A 165 12.16 -11.24 0.40
N TYR A 166 11.47 -11.98 1.27
CA TYR A 166 10.83 -13.24 0.94
C TYR A 166 9.31 -13.05 1.02
N GLY A 167 8.64 -13.22 -0.13
CA GLY A 167 7.21 -12.96 -0.27
C GLY A 167 6.40 -14.22 -0.56
N PHE A 168 5.14 -14.21 -0.10
CA PHE A 168 4.09 -15.14 -0.52
C PHE A 168 2.76 -14.41 -0.56
N ALA A 169 1.84 -14.87 -1.41
CA ALA A 169 0.61 -14.15 -1.68
C ALA A 169 -0.57 -15.09 -1.97
N THR A 170 -1.78 -14.58 -1.80
CA THR A 170 -3.02 -15.20 -2.24
C THR A 170 -3.85 -14.19 -3.02
N VAL A 171 -4.55 -14.67 -4.04
CA VAL A 171 -5.45 -13.88 -4.88
C VAL A 171 -6.78 -14.59 -5.04
N LYS A 172 -7.86 -13.80 -5.04
CA LYS A 172 -9.22 -14.24 -5.39
C LYS A 172 -9.89 -13.19 -6.25
N ILE A 173 -10.45 -13.59 -7.38
CA ILE A 173 -11.19 -12.72 -8.29
C ILE A 173 -12.48 -13.42 -8.66
N THR A 174 -13.63 -12.75 -8.49
CA THR A 174 -14.92 -13.25 -8.95
C THR A 174 -15.61 -12.23 -9.85
N ARG A 175 -16.30 -12.73 -10.86
CA ARG A 175 -17.12 -11.93 -11.79
C ARG A 175 -18.17 -12.79 -12.46
N LYS A 176 -19.17 -12.17 -13.07
CA LYS A 176 -20.07 -12.87 -14.01
C LYS A 176 -19.49 -12.84 -15.43
N SER A 177 -19.86 -13.82 -16.22
CA SER A 177 -19.57 -13.88 -17.66
C SER A 177 -20.89 -14.10 -18.40
N PRO A 178 -21.25 -13.23 -19.37
CA PRO A 178 -22.49 -13.38 -20.11
C PRO A 178 -22.39 -14.57 -21.07
N LEU A 179 -23.35 -15.49 -21.01
CA LEU A 179 -23.34 -16.69 -21.83
C LEU A 179 -24.00 -16.48 -23.20
N SER A 180 -25.07 -15.78 -23.28
CA SER A 180 -25.73 -15.39 -24.52
C SER A 180 -26.91 -14.48 -24.20
N SER A 181 -27.21 -13.53 -25.07
CA SER A 181 -28.37 -12.62 -24.92
C SER A 181 -29.74 -13.33 -24.98
N LEU A 182 -29.78 -14.60 -25.31
CA LEU A 182 -31.03 -15.40 -25.41
C LEU A 182 -31.33 -16.22 -24.16
N PHE A 183 -30.43 -16.30 -23.18
CA PHE A 183 -30.60 -17.12 -21.98
C PHE A 183 -30.43 -16.26 -20.73
N ALA A 184 -31.27 -16.48 -19.73
CA ALA A 184 -31.45 -15.58 -18.61
C ALA A 184 -30.30 -15.58 -17.59
N ASP A 185 -29.44 -16.62 -17.56
CA ASP A 185 -28.47 -16.79 -16.51
C ASP A 185 -27.04 -16.57 -17.02
N ASP A 186 -26.28 -15.67 -16.36
CA ASP A 186 -24.85 -15.49 -16.56
C ASP A 186 -24.06 -16.65 -15.90
N ALA A 187 -22.89 -16.96 -16.40
CA ALA A 187 -21.96 -17.81 -15.67
C ALA A 187 -21.29 -17.03 -14.53
N PHE A 188 -21.05 -17.68 -13.41
CA PHE A 188 -20.24 -17.14 -12.31
C PHE A 188 -18.83 -17.72 -12.40
N VAL A 189 -17.83 -16.85 -12.48
CA VAL A 189 -16.42 -17.22 -12.62
C VAL A 189 -15.68 -16.83 -11.34
N GLU A 190 -14.97 -17.79 -10.76
CA GLU A 190 -14.08 -17.62 -9.63
C GLU A 190 -12.67 -18.07 -10.02
N LEU A 191 -11.70 -17.18 -9.81
CA LEU A 191 -10.27 -17.44 -9.99
C LEU A 191 -9.62 -17.34 -8.62
N GLU A 192 -9.00 -18.41 -8.15
CA GLU A 192 -8.24 -18.41 -6.90
C GLU A 192 -6.83 -18.92 -7.15
N GLY A 193 -5.83 -18.30 -6.52
CA GLY A 193 -4.45 -18.69 -6.67
C GLY A 193 -3.59 -18.28 -5.48
N SER A 194 -2.43 -18.92 -5.38
CA SER A 194 -1.42 -18.58 -4.38
C SER A 194 -0.02 -18.70 -4.97
N ASP A 195 0.87 -17.82 -4.50
CA ASP A 195 2.31 -17.95 -4.68
C ASP A 195 2.97 -18.15 -3.31
N LYS A 196 3.96 -19.01 -3.26
CA LYS A 196 4.69 -19.37 -2.04
C LYS A 196 6.12 -18.85 -2.03
N PHE A 197 6.61 -18.28 -3.13
CA PHE A 197 8.01 -17.90 -3.25
C PHE A 197 8.23 -16.74 -4.22
N ALA A 198 8.05 -15.51 -3.74
CA ALA A 198 8.57 -14.33 -4.42
C ALA A 198 9.77 -13.78 -3.65
N TYR A 199 10.71 -13.16 -4.32
CA TYR A 199 11.88 -12.60 -3.67
C TYR A 199 12.23 -11.21 -4.20
N GLY A 200 12.93 -10.46 -3.35
CA GLY A 200 13.43 -9.14 -3.66
C GLY A 200 14.49 -8.72 -2.66
N PHE A 201 14.89 -7.47 -2.74
CA PHE A 201 15.86 -6.88 -1.81
C PHE A 201 15.52 -5.43 -1.52
N ASN A 202 16.04 -4.94 -0.40
CA ASN A 202 16.00 -3.52 -0.08
C ASN A 202 17.39 -3.01 0.33
N ALA A 203 17.58 -1.71 0.21
CA ALA A 203 18.76 -0.99 0.67
C ALA A 203 18.34 0.33 1.30
N GLY A 204 19.10 0.79 2.28
CA GLY A 204 18.81 2.05 2.98
C GLY A 204 20.09 2.82 3.31
N LEU A 205 19.93 4.12 3.42
CA LEU A 205 20.93 5.06 3.89
C LEU A 205 20.31 6.03 4.88
N MET A 206 21.01 6.30 5.98
CA MET A 206 20.67 7.37 6.91
C MET A 206 21.89 8.19 7.24
N PHE A 207 21.79 9.50 7.01
CA PHE A 207 22.85 10.48 7.27
C PHE A 207 22.35 11.54 8.26
N ARG A 208 23.06 11.66 9.39
CA ARG A 208 22.81 12.62 10.47
C ARG A 208 23.97 13.59 10.58
N PRO A 209 24.07 14.62 9.71
CA PRO A 209 25.19 15.55 9.69
C PRO A 209 25.30 16.38 10.97
N THR A 210 24.20 16.56 11.68
CA THR A 210 24.08 17.27 12.94
C THR A 210 23.10 16.55 13.86
N ASP A 211 23.06 16.93 15.14
CA ASP A 211 22.12 16.36 16.11
C ASP A 211 20.65 16.74 15.84
N PHE A 212 20.38 17.69 14.92
CA PHE A 212 19.06 18.19 14.62
C PHE A 212 18.60 17.98 13.18
N ILE A 213 19.42 17.37 12.31
CA ILE A 213 19.07 17.04 10.91
C ILE A 213 19.33 15.56 10.67
N SER A 214 18.36 14.89 10.09
CA SER A 214 18.48 13.51 9.58
C SER A 214 17.99 13.48 8.14
N ILE A 215 18.72 12.79 7.27
CA ILE A 215 18.39 12.56 5.87
C ILE A 215 18.36 11.04 5.68
N GLY A 216 17.30 10.54 5.07
CA GLY A 216 17.13 9.12 4.76
C GLY A 216 16.87 8.90 3.29
N ALA A 217 17.35 7.79 2.76
CA ALA A 217 17.00 7.30 1.44
C ALA A 217 16.86 5.78 1.46
N THR A 218 15.93 5.25 0.69
CA THR A 218 15.68 3.81 0.57
C THR A 218 15.35 3.41 -0.85
N TYR A 219 15.70 2.18 -1.16
CA TYR A 219 15.29 1.47 -2.36
C TYR A 219 14.71 0.10 -1.96
N SER A 220 13.61 -0.29 -2.58
CA SER A 220 13.07 -1.65 -2.53
C SER A 220 12.83 -2.12 -3.96
N SER A 221 13.31 -3.30 -4.30
CA SER A 221 13.14 -3.88 -5.63
C SER A 221 11.69 -4.28 -5.90
N GLU A 222 11.38 -4.50 -7.15
CA GLU A 222 10.23 -5.26 -7.59
C GLU A 222 10.26 -6.66 -6.98
N MET A 223 9.06 -7.27 -6.83
CA MET A 223 8.88 -8.68 -6.50
C MET A 223 7.86 -9.26 -7.47
N GLU A 224 8.21 -10.34 -8.12
CA GLU A 224 7.34 -11.07 -9.03
C GLU A 224 6.69 -12.23 -8.28
N TYR A 225 5.37 -12.29 -8.32
CA TYR A 225 4.56 -13.36 -7.76
C TYR A 225 3.99 -14.20 -8.90
N GLU A 226 4.31 -15.50 -8.90
CA GLU A 226 3.82 -16.49 -9.85
C GLU A 226 2.71 -17.31 -9.18
N PHE A 227 1.47 -16.94 -9.42
CA PHE A 227 0.31 -17.61 -8.82
C PHE A 227 0.01 -18.90 -9.58
N GLU A 228 -0.10 -19.99 -8.83
CA GLU A 228 -0.72 -21.25 -9.28
C GLU A 228 -2.11 -21.35 -8.62
N GLY A 229 -3.11 -21.74 -9.41
CA GLY A 229 -4.47 -21.75 -8.91
C GLY A 229 -5.47 -22.48 -9.78
N THR A 230 -6.74 -22.18 -9.53
CA THR A 230 -7.86 -22.79 -10.26
C THR A 230 -8.88 -21.76 -10.70
N ALA A 231 -9.41 -21.95 -11.89
CA ALA A 231 -10.63 -21.34 -12.37
C ALA A 231 -11.81 -22.27 -12.11
N THR A 232 -12.84 -21.80 -11.42
CA THR A 232 -14.09 -22.51 -11.21
C THR A 232 -15.21 -21.70 -11.83
N THR A 233 -15.93 -22.30 -12.79
CA THR A 233 -17.06 -21.63 -13.44
C THR A 233 -18.35 -22.38 -13.20
N ILE A 234 -19.34 -21.70 -12.64
CA ILE A 234 -20.70 -22.21 -12.45
C ILE A 234 -21.57 -21.68 -13.59
N ALA A 235 -22.02 -22.59 -14.46
CA ALA A 235 -22.87 -22.26 -15.61
C ALA A 235 -23.99 -23.30 -15.76
N PRO A 236 -25.09 -22.96 -16.45
CA PRO A 236 -26.09 -23.95 -16.86
C PRO A 236 -25.43 -25.13 -17.60
N SER A 237 -25.90 -26.35 -17.36
CA SER A 237 -25.24 -27.59 -17.83
C SER A 237 -24.97 -27.63 -19.34
N GLN A 238 -25.79 -26.98 -20.15
CA GLN A 238 -25.62 -26.90 -21.60
C GLN A 238 -24.42 -26.03 -22.04
N PHE A 239 -23.89 -25.20 -21.14
CA PHE A 239 -22.75 -24.33 -21.41
C PHE A 239 -21.50 -24.73 -20.64
N ALA A 240 -21.56 -25.75 -19.79
CA ALA A 240 -20.46 -26.15 -18.90
C ALA A 240 -19.14 -26.45 -19.66
N SER A 241 -19.23 -26.92 -20.92
CA SER A 241 -18.05 -27.16 -21.76
C SER A 241 -17.57 -25.95 -22.56
N GLN A 242 -18.23 -24.80 -22.44
CA GLN A 242 -17.92 -23.57 -23.18
C GLN A 242 -17.35 -22.48 -22.28
N VAL A 243 -17.26 -22.73 -20.98
CA VAL A 243 -16.76 -21.79 -19.99
C VAL A 243 -15.46 -22.30 -19.38
N PRO A 244 -14.45 -21.43 -19.21
CA PRO A 244 -13.14 -21.85 -18.74
C PRO A 244 -13.20 -22.37 -17.30
N SER A 245 -12.60 -23.53 -17.07
CA SER A 245 -12.42 -24.13 -15.75
C SER A 245 -11.15 -24.98 -15.75
N GLY A 246 -10.54 -25.18 -14.60
CA GLY A 246 -9.32 -25.98 -14.46
C GLY A 246 -8.17 -25.21 -13.84
N ASN A 247 -6.97 -25.73 -14.01
CA ASN A 247 -5.78 -25.09 -13.47
C ASN A 247 -5.44 -23.83 -14.27
N ILE A 248 -4.96 -22.82 -13.55
CA ILE A 248 -4.53 -21.53 -14.11
C ILE A 248 -3.20 -21.11 -13.49
N THR A 249 -2.45 -20.31 -14.24
CA THR A 249 -1.33 -19.54 -13.72
C THR A 249 -1.53 -18.06 -13.99
N ALA A 250 -0.93 -17.22 -13.14
CA ALA A 250 -0.95 -15.77 -13.34
C ALA A 250 0.29 -15.13 -12.73
N THR A 251 0.79 -14.08 -13.34
CA THR A 251 1.95 -13.34 -12.84
C THR A 251 1.54 -11.92 -12.40
N LEU A 252 2.05 -11.50 -11.23
CA LEU A 252 1.89 -10.15 -10.72
C LEU A 252 3.25 -9.61 -10.25
N THR A 253 3.73 -8.55 -10.91
CA THR A 253 4.93 -7.84 -10.48
C THR A 253 4.56 -6.63 -9.64
N THR A 254 4.98 -6.63 -8.37
CA THR A 254 4.81 -5.47 -7.48
C THR A 254 5.88 -4.41 -7.76
N PRO A 255 5.58 -3.11 -7.61
CA PRO A 255 6.46 -2.03 -8.04
C PRO A 255 7.70 -1.90 -7.16
N GLN A 256 8.81 -1.51 -7.78
CA GLN A 256 9.94 -0.96 -7.06
C GLN A 256 9.57 0.36 -6.37
N ASN A 257 10.27 0.67 -5.28
CA ASN A 257 10.07 1.89 -4.52
C ASN A 257 11.39 2.60 -4.24
N ILE A 258 11.43 3.91 -4.43
CA ILE A 258 12.53 4.77 -4.01
C ILE A 258 11.96 5.86 -3.12
N ALA A 259 12.45 5.99 -1.90
CA ALA A 259 12.04 7.07 -1.03
C ALA A 259 13.24 7.89 -0.55
N ALA A 260 13.04 9.19 -0.42
CA ALA A 260 14.01 10.10 0.17
C ALA A 260 13.30 11.08 1.10
N GLY A 261 13.85 11.30 2.28
CA GLY A 261 13.25 12.15 3.29
C GLY A 261 14.26 12.95 4.07
N ILE A 262 13.76 13.99 4.72
CA ILE A 262 14.48 14.83 5.67
C ILE A 262 13.65 14.98 6.95
N ALA A 263 14.32 14.92 8.09
CA ALA A 263 13.73 15.24 9.38
C ALA A 263 14.57 16.30 10.10
N VAL A 264 13.90 17.25 10.74
CA VAL A 264 14.54 18.38 11.43
C VAL A 264 13.94 18.55 12.82
N ASP A 265 14.79 18.52 13.85
CA ASP A 265 14.42 18.93 15.21
C ASP A 265 14.42 20.47 15.27
N ILE A 266 13.25 21.08 15.15
CA ILE A 266 13.05 22.53 15.18
C ILE A 266 13.36 23.06 16.58
N THR A 267 12.83 22.37 17.59
CA THR A 267 13.16 22.55 19.00
C THR A 267 13.52 21.21 19.62
N LYS A 268 13.75 21.14 20.92
CA LYS A 268 13.94 19.86 21.62
C LYS A 268 12.67 19.03 21.68
N GLU A 269 11.52 19.67 21.53
CA GLU A 269 10.19 19.07 21.63
C GLU A 269 9.57 18.82 20.26
N LEU A 270 9.86 19.66 19.24
CA LEU A 270 9.22 19.62 17.92
C LEU A 270 10.17 19.11 16.84
N LYS A 271 9.80 17.99 16.23
CA LYS A 271 10.43 17.43 15.03
C LYS A 271 9.45 17.52 13.84
N LEU A 272 9.93 17.96 12.70
CA LEU A 272 9.22 17.95 11.43
C LEU A 272 9.91 17.02 10.45
N SER A 273 9.15 16.39 9.57
CA SER A 273 9.68 15.54 8.49
C SER A 273 8.94 15.79 7.19
N ALA A 274 9.66 15.60 6.09
CA ALA A 274 9.12 15.58 4.73
C ALA A 274 9.77 14.44 3.95
N GLU A 275 8.98 13.81 3.07
CA GLU A 275 9.41 12.64 2.30
C GLU A 275 8.79 12.69 0.90
N TYR A 276 9.58 12.27 -0.09
CA TYR A 276 9.16 11.94 -1.44
C TYR A 276 9.39 10.45 -1.67
N GLN A 277 8.38 9.74 -2.16
CA GLN A 277 8.49 8.35 -2.60
C GLN A 277 8.08 8.24 -4.07
N TYR A 278 8.93 7.66 -4.88
CA TYR A 278 8.65 7.20 -6.25
C TYR A 278 8.24 5.73 -6.21
N ILE A 279 7.22 5.37 -7.01
CA ILE A 279 6.70 4.01 -7.10
C ILE A 279 6.63 3.63 -8.57
N GLY A 280 7.33 2.54 -8.95
CA GLY A 280 7.45 2.04 -10.31
C GLY A 280 6.24 1.21 -10.76
N TRP A 281 5.04 1.77 -10.71
CA TRP A 281 3.79 1.06 -11.06
C TRP A 281 3.69 0.61 -12.53
N SER A 282 4.56 1.09 -13.42
CA SER A 282 4.62 0.58 -14.81
C SER A 282 4.94 -0.91 -14.90
N SER A 283 5.37 -1.55 -13.81
CA SER A 283 5.48 -3.01 -13.72
C SER A 283 4.12 -3.73 -13.75
N TYR A 284 3.01 -3.03 -13.43
CA TYR A 284 1.65 -3.58 -13.49
C TYR A 284 0.95 -3.13 -14.79
N ASP A 285 1.44 -3.65 -15.92
CA ASP A 285 0.96 -3.33 -17.25
C ASP A 285 -0.24 -4.17 -17.68
N THR A 286 -0.16 -5.48 -17.50
CA THR A 286 -1.19 -6.43 -17.90
C THR A 286 -1.37 -7.49 -16.82
N LEU A 287 -2.61 -7.80 -16.48
CA LEU A 287 -2.95 -8.99 -15.70
C LEU A 287 -3.29 -10.11 -16.69
N ALA A 288 -2.35 -11.05 -16.85
CA ALA A 288 -2.53 -12.26 -17.64
C ALA A 288 -2.94 -13.42 -16.75
N VAL A 289 -3.87 -14.24 -17.22
CA VAL A 289 -4.25 -15.51 -16.63
C VAL A 289 -4.20 -16.56 -17.73
N ASP A 290 -3.32 -17.52 -17.60
CA ASP A 290 -3.07 -18.57 -18.56
C ASP A 290 -3.80 -19.85 -18.09
N PHE A 291 -4.56 -20.48 -18.99
CA PHE A 291 -5.28 -21.71 -18.72
C PHE A 291 -4.43 -22.93 -19.14
N GLU A 292 -4.35 -23.94 -18.28
CA GLU A 292 -3.68 -25.21 -18.64
C GLU A 292 -4.43 -25.97 -19.76
N ASP A 293 -5.76 -25.79 -19.86
CA ASP A 293 -6.59 -26.36 -20.90
C ASP A 293 -6.55 -25.52 -22.17
N GLU A 294 -5.82 -25.97 -23.20
CA GLU A 294 -5.67 -25.31 -24.51
C GLU A 294 -6.99 -25.08 -25.29
N ASN A 295 -8.12 -25.61 -24.82
CA ASN A 295 -9.43 -25.35 -25.41
C ASN A 295 -10.00 -23.99 -25.02
N PHE A 296 -9.39 -23.32 -24.05
CA PHE A 296 -9.79 -21.97 -23.59
C PHE A 296 -8.70 -20.96 -23.93
N ASP A 297 -9.13 -19.80 -24.40
CA ASP A 297 -8.24 -18.67 -24.65
C ASP A 297 -7.77 -18.07 -23.31
N ASP A 298 -6.49 -17.71 -23.21
CA ASP A 298 -5.92 -17.00 -22.10
C ASP A 298 -6.56 -15.60 -21.93
N ILE A 299 -6.61 -15.15 -20.69
CA ILE A 299 -7.15 -13.84 -20.36
C ILE A 299 -6.00 -12.84 -20.24
N ALA A 300 -5.96 -11.84 -21.12
CA ALA A 300 -5.06 -10.68 -20.96
C ALA A 300 -5.90 -9.43 -20.69
N SER A 301 -5.77 -8.91 -19.47
CA SER A 301 -6.48 -7.70 -19.05
C SER A 301 -5.50 -6.54 -18.89
N PRO A 302 -5.44 -5.60 -19.86
CA PRO A 302 -4.56 -4.44 -19.76
C PRO A 302 -4.89 -3.61 -18.51
N ARG A 303 -3.86 -3.26 -17.72
CA ARG A 303 -3.92 -2.40 -16.55
C ARG A 303 -3.31 -1.03 -16.84
N LEU A 304 -2.23 -1.02 -17.61
CA LEU A 304 -1.56 0.17 -18.15
C LEU A 304 -1.25 1.22 -17.08
N TYR A 305 -0.67 0.76 -15.95
CA TYR A 305 -0.31 1.65 -14.86
C TYR A 305 0.93 2.47 -15.21
N ASN A 306 0.91 3.73 -14.84
CA ASN A 306 2.02 4.66 -14.94
C ASN A 306 2.78 4.73 -13.60
N ASN A 307 4.05 5.12 -13.66
CA ASN A 307 4.81 5.38 -12.44
C ASN A 307 4.20 6.53 -11.66
N SER A 308 4.21 6.43 -10.33
CA SER A 308 3.58 7.38 -9.45
C SER A 308 4.49 7.84 -8.31
N TYR A 309 4.01 8.77 -7.48
CA TYR A 309 4.75 9.26 -6.33
C TYR A 309 3.84 9.59 -5.15
N ILE A 310 4.43 9.62 -3.95
CA ILE A 310 3.78 10.10 -2.74
C ILE A 310 4.62 11.21 -2.11
N LEU A 311 3.96 12.30 -1.72
CA LEU A 311 4.54 13.36 -0.90
C LEU A 311 3.98 13.25 0.53
N ARG A 312 4.86 13.25 1.52
CA ARG A 312 4.48 13.07 2.92
C ARG A 312 5.09 14.15 3.80
N PHE A 313 4.32 14.59 4.80
CA PHE A 313 4.72 15.53 5.81
C PHE A 313 4.29 15.03 7.18
N GLY A 314 5.19 15.09 8.14
CA GLY A 314 4.96 14.62 9.49
C GLY A 314 5.47 15.61 10.54
N ALA A 315 4.78 15.63 11.66
CA ALA A 315 5.18 16.39 12.84
C ALA A 315 5.10 15.47 14.08
N TYR A 316 6.11 15.53 14.91
CA TYR A 316 6.13 14.93 16.25
C TYR A 316 6.40 16.01 17.27
N TYR A 317 5.55 16.10 18.30
CA TYR A 317 5.70 17.00 19.41
C TYR A 317 5.79 16.22 20.73
N ARG A 318 6.94 16.31 21.41
CA ARG A 318 7.14 15.73 22.72
C ARG A 318 6.46 16.60 23.76
N LEU A 319 5.33 16.13 24.28
CA LEU A 319 4.56 16.84 25.31
C LEU A 319 5.29 16.81 26.67
N ASN A 320 5.86 15.65 27.02
CA ASN A 320 6.70 15.42 28.18
C ASN A 320 7.61 14.20 27.94
N GLU A 321 8.30 13.69 28.96
CA GLU A 321 9.21 12.53 28.83
C GLU A 321 8.48 11.22 28.49
N GLN A 322 7.20 11.13 28.76
CA GLN A 322 6.40 9.89 28.59
C GLN A 322 5.44 9.96 27.40
N VAL A 323 5.03 11.16 26.95
CA VAL A 323 3.96 11.33 25.97
C VAL A 323 4.42 12.18 24.81
N GLY A 324 4.19 11.69 23.60
CA GLY A 324 4.36 12.42 22.35
C GLY A 324 3.06 12.50 21.55
N LEU A 325 2.86 13.60 20.86
CA LEU A 325 1.75 13.84 19.95
C LEU A 325 2.28 13.87 18.51
N MET A 326 1.48 13.38 17.58
CA MET A 326 1.86 13.28 16.18
C MET A 326 0.74 13.78 15.28
N GLY A 327 1.13 14.35 14.15
CA GLY A 327 0.23 14.70 13.06
C GLY A 327 0.93 14.50 11.73
N GLY A 328 0.16 14.16 10.71
CA GLY A 328 0.71 13.92 9.38
C GLY A 328 -0.29 14.22 8.29
N PHE A 329 0.28 14.46 7.13
CA PHE A 329 -0.45 14.68 5.90
C PHE A 329 0.33 13.98 4.77
N TYR A 330 -0.38 13.32 3.87
CA TYR A 330 0.23 12.88 2.63
C TYR A 330 -0.67 13.13 1.43
N PHE A 331 -0.01 13.19 0.34
CA PHE A 331 -0.56 13.27 -1.00
C PHE A 331 -0.02 12.09 -1.82
N ASP A 332 -0.91 11.27 -2.39
CA ASP A 332 -0.61 10.02 -3.08
C ASP A 332 -1.16 10.05 -4.51
N ASN A 333 -0.29 9.79 -5.49
CA ASN A 333 -0.52 9.96 -6.93
C ASN A 333 -1.13 8.72 -7.59
N MET A 334 -2.26 8.88 -8.30
CA MET A 334 -2.93 7.83 -9.09
C MET A 334 -2.03 7.30 -10.22
N PRO A 335 -1.78 5.97 -10.29
CA PRO A 335 -0.94 5.40 -11.33
C PRO A 335 -1.68 5.07 -12.63
N VAL A 336 -3.00 5.01 -12.64
CA VAL A 336 -3.80 4.58 -13.79
C VAL A 336 -4.52 5.76 -14.45
N ASP A 337 -4.49 5.85 -15.78
CA ASP A 337 -5.28 6.85 -16.50
C ASP A 337 -6.77 6.56 -16.32
N PRO A 338 -7.64 7.58 -16.18
CA PRO A 338 -9.07 7.40 -15.90
C PRO A 338 -9.76 6.43 -16.86
N GLU A 339 -9.38 6.43 -18.12
CA GLU A 339 -9.95 5.56 -19.16
C GLU A 339 -9.65 4.08 -18.96
N ASN A 340 -8.56 3.76 -18.27
CA ASN A 340 -8.11 2.39 -17.96
C ASN A 340 -8.57 1.91 -16.58
N LEU A 341 -9.25 2.76 -15.80
CA LEU A 341 -9.71 2.42 -14.47
C LEU A 341 -10.63 1.19 -14.49
N ASN A 342 -10.31 0.22 -13.64
CA ASN A 342 -11.10 -1.00 -13.46
C ASN A 342 -11.78 -0.99 -12.09
N PRO A 343 -13.06 -1.35 -11.97
CA PRO A 343 -13.79 -1.32 -10.71
C PRO A 343 -13.31 -2.36 -9.66
N SER A 344 -12.43 -3.28 -10.04
CA SER A 344 -11.70 -4.14 -9.09
C SER A 344 -10.84 -3.34 -8.12
N LEU A 345 -10.30 -2.20 -8.60
CA LEU A 345 -9.58 -1.20 -7.82
C LEU A 345 -10.00 0.19 -8.33
N ALA A 346 -11.02 0.76 -7.71
CA ALA A 346 -11.49 2.11 -8.01
C ALA A 346 -10.53 3.15 -7.41
N ASP A 347 -9.44 3.40 -8.11
CA ASP A 347 -8.38 4.30 -7.70
C ASP A 347 -8.62 5.74 -8.16
N SER A 348 -8.11 6.69 -7.42
CA SER A 348 -8.04 8.12 -7.76
C SER A 348 -7.06 8.79 -6.80
N ASP A 349 -6.80 10.06 -7.00
CA ASP A 349 -5.96 10.88 -6.10
C ASP A 349 -6.38 10.79 -4.66
N ARG A 350 -5.44 10.58 -3.73
CA ARG A 350 -5.71 10.43 -2.31
C ARG A 350 -5.02 11.49 -1.47
N LEU A 351 -5.79 12.08 -0.56
CA LEU A 351 -5.26 12.87 0.54
C LEU A 351 -5.41 12.08 1.83
N GLY A 352 -4.33 11.96 2.59
CA GLY A 352 -4.32 11.34 3.90
C GLY A 352 -4.06 12.36 4.99
N PHE A 353 -4.89 12.36 6.03
CA PHE A 353 -4.72 13.16 7.24
C PHE A 353 -4.62 12.24 8.44
N SER A 354 -3.56 12.37 9.20
CA SER A 354 -3.32 11.50 10.34
C SER A 354 -3.01 12.26 11.62
N ALA A 355 -3.35 11.63 12.73
CA ALA A 355 -2.98 12.06 14.07
C ALA A 355 -2.67 10.83 14.93
N GLY A 356 -1.88 11.02 15.99
CA GLY A 356 -1.57 9.94 16.92
C GLY A 356 -0.94 10.41 18.20
N ILE A 357 -0.81 9.45 19.10
CA ILE A 357 -0.20 9.63 20.42
C ILE A 357 0.69 8.42 20.72
N ASP A 358 1.87 8.66 21.25
CA ASP A 358 2.66 7.62 21.87
C ASP A 358 2.79 7.86 23.37
N ALA A 359 2.85 6.77 24.13
CA ALA A 359 2.99 6.82 25.57
C ALA A 359 3.92 5.72 26.07
N GLN A 360 4.92 6.12 26.89
CA GLN A 360 5.74 5.18 27.67
C GLN A 360 4.95 4.76 28.91
N ILE A 361 4.39 3.54 28.88
CA ILE A 361 3.51 3.03 29.94
C ILE A 361 4.33 2.45 31.09
N PHE A 362 5.38 1.69 30.74
CA PHE A 362 6.35 1.13 31.66
C PHE A 362 7.75 1.39 31.12
N GLU A 363 8.77 1.23 31.92
CA GLU A 363 10.17 1.45 31.50
C GLU A 363 10.53 0.75 30.18
N LYS A 364 9.97 -0.44 29.95
CA LYS A 364 10.24 -1.26 28.77
C LYS A 364 9.10 -1.31 27.75
N LEU A 365 7.93 -0.71 28.02
CA LEU A 365 6.76 -0.81 27.16
C LEU A 365 6.26 0.57 26.73
N LYS A 366 6.30 0.81 25.42
CA LYS A 366 5.67 1.95 24.76
C LYS A 366 4.46 1.49 23.95
N ILE A 367 3.37 2.24 24.03
CA ILE A 367 2.16 2.05 23.21
C ILE A 367 2.00 3.26 22.31
N VAL A 368 1.64 3.01 21.04
CA VAL A 368 1.37 4.05 20.07
C VAL A 368 0.01 3.80 19.45
N GLY A 369 -0.87 4.78 19.50
CA GLY A 369 -2.16 4.78 18.83
C GLY A 369 -2.22 5.84 17.73
N SER A 370 -2.82 5.54 16.60
CA SER A 370 -3.02 6.51 15.53
C SER A 370 -4.33 6.32 14.77
N TYR A 371 -4.78 7.40 14.16
CA TYR A 371 -5.88 7.44 13.23
C TYR A 371 -5.42 8.10 11.93
N LEU A 372 -5.81 7.50 10.79
CA LEU A 372 -5.58 8.04 9.46
C LEU A 372 -6.90 8.03 8.69
N PHE A 373 -7.30 9.18 8.21
CA PHE A 373 -8.39 9.36 7.27
C PHE A 373 -7.84 9.55 5.87
N ILE A 374 -8.33 8.74 4.92
CA ILE A 374 -7.98 8.84 3.49
C ILE A 374 -9.23 9.28 2.74
N SER A 375 -9.09 10.34 1.95
CA SER A 375 -10.11 10.81 1.02
C SER A 375 -9.57 10.72 -0.39
N ALA A 376 -10.20 9.90 -1.22
CA ALA A 376 -9.95 9.87 -2.64
C ALA A 376 -10.76 10.97 -3.34
N LYS A 377 -10.18 11.59 -4.36
CA LYS A 377 -10.87 12.58 -5.19
C LYS A 377 -11.98 11.90 -6.00
N GLU A 378 -13.17 12.48 -6.05
CA GLU A 378 -14.22 11.99 -6.92
C GLU A 378 -13.73 11.99 -8.38
N LEU A 379 -13.82 10.85 -9.05
CA LEU A 379 -13.33 10.65 -10.41
C LEU A 379 -14.48 10.24 -11.33
N THR A 380 -14.73 11.03 -12.38
CA THR A 380 -15.67 10.70 -13.45
C THR A 380 -14.92 10.19 -14.66
N VAL A 381 -15.31 9.01 -15.15
CA VAL A 381 -14.80 8.37 -16.35
C VAL A 381 -15.92 8.40 -17.38
N ASP A 382 -15.71 9.07 -18.51
CA ASP A 382 -16.67 9.23 -19.61
C ASP A 382 -16.21 8.57 -20.92
N ASN A 383 -14.96 8.12 -20.97
CA ASN A 383 -14.31 7.51 -22.13
C ASN A 383 -13.66 6.14 -21.80
N SER A 384 -14.21 5.39 -20.83
CA SER A 384 -13.65 4.13 -20.33
C SER A 384 -13.24 3.16 -21.45
N ASN A 385 -12.09 2.52 -21.30
CA ASN A 385 -11.64 1.39 -22.11
C ASN A 385 -12.23 0.05 -21.63
N GLN A 386 -12.85 0.02 -20.44
CA GLN A 386 -13.51 -1.17 -19.91
C GLN A 386 -14.84 -1.40 -20.62
N VAL A 387 -14.98 -2.59 -21.21
CA VAL A 387 -16.21 -3.04 -21.88
C VAL A 387 -16.90 -4.05 -20.98
N TYR A 388 -18.16 -3.83 -20.63
CA TYR A 388 -18.87 -4.62 -19.62
C TYR A 388 -20.09 -5.38 -20.13
N THR A 389 -20.38 -5.31 -21.44
CA THR A 389 -21.50 -6.04 -22.03
C THR A 389 -21.09 -6.70 -23.35
N PRO A 390 -21.76 -7.78 -23.77
CA PRO A 390 -21.56 -8.37 -25.10
C PRO A 390 -21.81 -7.39 -26.26
N GLY A 391 -22.54 -6.31 -26.01
CA GLY A 391 -22.80 -5.24 -27.00
C GLY A 391 -21.71 -4.18 -27.10
N GLY A 392 -20.61 -4.31 -26.36
CA GLY A 392 -19.48 -3.37 -26.39
C GLY A 392 -19.74 -2.04 -25.66
N SER A 393 -20.71 -1.99 -24.74
CA SER A 393 -20.95 -0.78 -23.94
C SER A 393 -19.79 -0.49 -23.02
N LYS A 394 -19.31 0.76 -23.02
CA LYS A 394 -18.23 1.24 -22.16
C LYS A 394 -18.72 1.46 -20.73
N PHE A 395 -17.90 1.08 -19.74
CA PHE A 395 -18.24 1.23 -18.33
C PHE A 395 -17.88 2.61 -17.82
N ASN A 396 -18.72 3.58 -18.14
CA ASN A 396 -18.58 4.98 -17.74
C ASN A 396 -19.33 5.26 -16.44
N GLY A 397 -18.78 6.17 -15.63
CA GLY A 397 -19.42 6.60 -14.39
C GLY A 397 -18.48 7.33 -13.45
N THR A 398 -18.99 7.63 -12.26
CA THR A 398 -18.28 8.39 -11.23
C THR A 398 -17.97 7.49 -10.04
N TYR A 399 -16.70 7.46 -9.63
CA TYR A 399 -16.20 6.76 -8.46
C TYR A 399 -15.90 7.73 -7.32
N ASN A 400 -16.13 7.26 -6.11
CA ASN A 400 -15.73 7.96 -4.89
C ASN A 400 -15.31 6.94 -3.83
N SER A 401 -14.17 7.18 -3.17
CA SER A 401 -13.63 6.28 -2.15
C SER A 401 -13.12 7.04 -0.94
N ILE A 402 -13.33 6.47 0.24
CA ILE A 402 -12.74 6.92 1.50
C ILE A 402 -12.23 5.70 2.29
N ALA A 403 -11.29 5.92 3.20
CA ALA A 403 -10.92 4.90 4.17
C ALA A 403 -10.64 5.51 5.54
N ASN A 404 -11.06 4.78 6.57
CA ASN A 404 -10.74 5.07 7.96
C ASN A 404 -9.80 3.99 8.48
N ILE A 405 -8.69 4.39 9.07
CA ILE A 405 -7.66 3.46 9.55
C ILE A 405 -7.31 3.80 11.00
N PHE A 406 -7.51 2.85 11.89
CA PHE A 406 -7.06 2.92 13.28
C PHE A 406 -5.86 1.98 13.44
N SER A 407 -4.79 2.46 14.05
CA SER A 407 -3.58 1.70 14.24
C SER A 407 -3.17 1.65 15.70
N LEU A 408 -2.70 0.48 16.14
CA LEU A 408 -2.18 0.29 17.49
C LEU A 408 -0.84 -0.46 17.41
N SER A 409 0.18 0.06 18.09
CA SER A 409 1.49 -0.60 18.18
C SER A 409 1.93 -0.74 19.62
N PHE A 410 2.51 -1.88 19.93
CA PHE A 410 3.17 -2.19 21.19
C PHE A 410 4.65 -2.39 20.91
N ILE A 411 5.51 -1.62 21.57
CA ILE A 411 6.96 -1.69 21.44
C ILE A 411 7.54 -2.09 22.80
N TYR A 412 8.21 -3.22 22.82
CA TYR A 412 8.86 -3.74 24.03
C TYR A 412 10.39 -3.73 23.85
N SER A 413 11.10 -3.04 24.78
CA SER A 413 12.56 -2.94 24.81
C SER A 413 13.11 -3.82 25.92
N LEU A 414 14.03 -4.73 25.59
CA LEU A 414 14.66 -5.69 26.51
C LEU A 414 15.89 -5.09 27.20
#